data_ef9c52ec8fb10743ea363cabf62339c8
#
_entry.id   ef9c52ec8fb10743ea363cabf62339c8
#
_cell.length_a   1.000
_cell.length_b   1.000
_cell.length_c   1.000
_cell.angle_alpha   90.00
_cell.angle_beta   90.00
_cell.angle_gamma   90.00
#
_symmetry.space_group_name_H-M   'P 1'
#
loop_
_entity.id
_entity.type
_entity.pdbx_description
1 polymer ?
#
loop_
_entity_poly.entity_id
_entity_poly.type
_entity_poly.pdbx_seq_one_letter_code
_entity_poly.pdbx_strand_id
1 'polypeptide(L)'
;LANEQVLDGTCERCGTAITRRELNQWFLRITKYADELLDGYGLTDWPEQIMIMQRNWIGRSEGEEVAFDIAHLGLDDKAIHVFTTRVDTMFGITFLVLAPEHPLVFALTSPAQQDAVHAYVQEARAKSDIERMSTDREKTGVPLGTYCINPANGQQVPILTADYAVAWYATGAVMGVPAHDHRDFDFATKFGLPILAVIAPDDAIGDKPPKSAYVESGIMVNSGDFNGMPNQQGMEAIAAYLESRGSSVRT
;
A
#
# COMPACT_ATOMS: atom_id res chain seq x y z
N LEU A 1 -6.78 -27.52 3.53
CA LEU A 1 -6.49 -27.56 2.10
C LEU A 1 -5.35 -26.59 1.80
N ALA A 2 -4.49 -26.95 0.85
CA ALA A 2 -3.51 -26.03 0.27
C ALA A 2 -4.22 -25.04 -0.67
N ASN A 3 -3.60 -23.87 -0.92
CA ASN A 3 -4.21 -22.84 -1.78
C ASN A 3 -4.53 -23.37 -3.19
N GLU A 4 -3.65 -24.23 -3.73
CA GLU A 4 -3.78 -24.83 -5.07
C GLU A 4 -4.98 -25.80 -5.17
N GLN A 5 -5.49 -26.27 -4.03
CA GLN A 5 -6.65 -27.18 -3.96
C GLN A 5 -7.98 -26.43 -3.83
N VAL A 6 -7.95 -25.12 -3.85
CA VAL A 6 -9.15 -24.27 -3.78
C VAL A 6 -9.35 -23.61 -5.13
N LEU A 7 -10.41 -23.98 -5.82
CA LEU A 7 -10.83 -23.41 -7.10
C LEU A 7 -12.16 -22.68 -6.90
N ASP A 8 -12.21 -21.41 -7.25
CA ASP A 8 -13.41 -20.57 -7.15
C ASP A 8 -14.13 -20.67 -5.77
N GLY A 9 -13.32 -20.66 -4.68
CA GLY A 9 -13.85 -20.77 -3.32
C GLY A 9 -14.36 -22.14 -2.91
N THR A 10 -14.13 -23.17 -3.73
CA THR A 10 -14.55 -24.55 -3.49
C THR A 10 -13.39 -25.53 -3.51
N CYS A 11 -13.56 -26.69 -2.87
CA CYS A 11 -12.58 -27.77 -2.93
C CYS A 11 -12.54 -28.38 -4.33
N GLU A 12 -11.37 -28.45 -4.98
CA GLU A 12 -11.16 -29.05 -6.31
C GLU A 12 -11.69 -30.50 -6.43
N ARG A 13 -11.71 -31.23 -5.31
CA ARG A 13 -12.04 -32.65 -5.28
C ARG A 13 -13.51 -32.94 -5.05
N CYS A 14 -14.20 -32.17 -4.21
CA CYS A 14 -15.56 -32.48 -3.79
C CYS A 14 -16.57 -31.33 -3.97
N GLY A 15 -16.12 -30.15 -4.45
CA GLY A 15 -16.97 -28.98 -4.68
C GLY A 15 -17.55 -28.33 -3.42
N THR A 16 -17.11 -28.75 -2.22
CA THR A 16 -17.59 -28.13 -0.97
C THR A 16 -17.04 -26.70 -0.86
N ALA A 17 -17.90 -25.75 -0.51
CA ALA A 17 -17.49 -24.37 -0.24
C ALA A 17 -16.45 -24.33 0.89
N ILE A 18 -15.36 -23.58 0.66
CA ILE A 18 -14.25 -23.44 1.60
C ILE A 18 -14.39 -22.15 2.37
N THR A 19 -14.11 -22.21 3.67
CA THR A 19 -14.03 -21.04 4.54
C THR A 19 -12.67 -21.02 5.23
N ARG A 20 -12.09 -19.82 5.39
CA ARG A 20 -10.89 -19.62 6.19
C ARG A 20 -11.24 -19.72 7.67
N ARG A 21 -10.41 -20.41 8.45
CA ARG A 21 -10.52 -20.52 9.90
C ARG A 21 -9.16 -20.30 10.53
N GLU A 22 -9.15 -19.59 11.64
CA GLU A 22 -7.98 -19.52 12.50
C GLU A 22 -7.86 -20.81 13.32
N LEU A 23 -6.69 -21.41 13.25
CA LEU A 23 -6.37 -22.64 13.95
C LEU A 23 -5.06 -22.47 14.72
N ASN A 24 -5.02 -23.01 15.94
CA ASN A 24 -3.77 -23.12 16.68
C ASN A 24 -2.91 -24.22 16.06
N GLN A 25 -1.79 -23.85 15.48
CA GLN A 25 -0.84 -24.77 14.86
C GLN A 25 0.59 -24.25 14.98
N TRP A 26 1.55 -25.12 14.69
CA TRP A 26 2.95 -24.74 14.71
C TRP A 26 3.31 -23.89 13.51
N PHE A 27 3.95 -22.74 13.78
CA PHE A 27 4.53 -21.87 12.77
C PHE A 27 6.03 -21.69 13.03
N LEU A 28 6.83 -21.77 11.98
CA LEU A 28 8.23 -21.38 12.01
C LEU A 28 8.34 -19.90 11.68
N ARG A 29 9.00 -19.13 12.53
CA ARG A 29 9.22 -17.69 12.33
C ARG A 29 10.36 -17.46 11.33
N ILE A 30 10.20 -17.92 10.10
CA ILE A 30 11.26 -17.87 9.09
C ILE A 30 11.67 -16.43 8.74
N THR A 31 10.74 -15.48 8.75
CA THR A 31 11.02 -14.07 8.46
C THR A 31 11.94 -13.40 9.50
N LYS A 32 12.00 -13.94 10.74
CA LYS A 32 12.93 -13.45 11.77
C LYS A 32 14.41 -13.62 11.36
N TYR A 33 14.70 -14.54 10.47
CA TYR A 33 16.05 -14.86 10.00
C TYR A 33 16.39 -14.21 8.65
N ALA A 34 15.55 -13.34 8.13
CA ALA A 34 15.71 -12.73 6.82
C ALA A 34 17.02 -11.93 6.71
N ASP A 35 17.33 -11.09 7.69
CA ASP A 35 18.58 -10.32 7.74
C ASP A 35 19.80 -11.22 7.91
N GLU A 36 19.73 -12.20 8.82
CA GLU A 36 20.83 -13.17 9.01
C GLU A 36 21.13 -13.96 7.73
N LEU A 37 20.10 -14.29 6.94
CA LEU A 37 20.28 -14.95 5.65
C LEU A 37 20.97 -14.05 4.63
N LEU A 38 20.65 -12.74 4.60
CA LEU A 38 21.31 -11.78 3.72
C LEU A 38 22.79 -11.59 4.10
N ASP A 39 23.07 -11.47 5.42
CA ASP A 39 24.43 -11.32 5.94
C ASP A 39 25.27 -12.58 5.75
N GLY A 40 24.64 -13.75 5.77
CA GLY A 40 25.29 -15.05 5.65
C GLY A 40 25.82 -15.40 4.25
N TYR A 41 25.47 -14.65 3.22
CA TYR A 41 25.91 -14.96 1.85
C TYR A 41 27.43 -14.93 1.65
N GLY A 42 28.15 -14.15 2.45
CA GLY A 42 29.62 -14.14 2.45
C GLY A 42 30.27 -15.41 3.03
N LEU A 43 29.49 -16.27 3.70
CA LEU A 43 29.95 -17.52 4.31
C LEU A 43 29.85 -18.73 3.35
N THR A 44 29.21 -18.53 2.19
CA THR A 44 28.98 -19.59 1.20
C THR A 44 29.71 -19.26 -0.09
N ASP A 45 30.32 -20.28 -0.72
CA ASP A 45 30.94 -20.16 -2.04
C ASP A 45 29.89 -20.45 -3.14
N TRP A 46 28.85 -19.61 -3.17
CA TRP A 46 27.78 -19.72 -4.15
C TRP A 46 28.04 -18.82 -5.36
N PRO A 47 27.64 -19.25 -6.56
CA PRO A 47 27.68 -18.40 -7.74
C PRO A 47 26.88 -17.10 -7.48
N GLU A 48 27.39 -15.97 -7.96
CA GLU A 48 26.81 -14.65 -7.78
C GLU A 48 25.32 -14.59 -8.20
N GLN A 49 24.97 -15.28 -9.28
CA GLN A 49 23.60 -15.35 -9.77
C GLN A 49 22.64 -15.95 -8.72
N ILE A 50 23.08 -16.99 -8.00
CA ILE A 50 22.27 -17.60 -6.93
C ILE A 50 22.09 -16.63 -5.77
N MET A 51 23.16 -15.91 -5.39
CA MET A 51 23.07 -14.90 -4.33
C MET A 51 22.11 -13.77 -4.69
N ILE A 52 22.14 -13.30 -5.94
CA ILE A 52 21.19 -12.29 -6.44
C ILE A 52 19.75 -12.82 -6.37
N MET A 53 19.52 -14.06 -6.82
CA MET A 53 18.18 -14.66 -6.74
C MET A 53 17.67 -14.76 -5.30
N GLN A 54 18.53 -15.15 -4.35
CA GLN A 54 18.17 -15.24 -2.94
C GLN A 54 17.89 -13.87 -2.32
N ARG A 55 18.72 -12.85 -2.61
CA ARG A 55 18.47 -11.48 -2.18
C ARG A 55 17.13 -10.95 -2.69
N ASN A 56 16.86 -11.17 -3.97
CA ASN A 56 15.60 -10.75 -4.58
C ASN A 56 14.40 -11.50 -3.99
N TRP A 57 14.57 -12.78 -3.63
CA TRP A 57 13.53 -13.57 -2.97
C TRP A 57 13.22 -13.07 -1.56
N ILE A 58 14.23 -12.73 -0.77
CA ILE A 58 14.07 -12.16 0.58
C ILE A 58 13.45 -10.77 0.48
N GLY A 59 13.90 -9.96 -0.49
CA GLY A 59 13.24 -8.71 -0.87
C GLY A 59 13.29 -7.65 0.22
N ARG A 60 14.47 -7.39 0.84
CA ARG A 60 14.63 -6.30 1.80
C ARG A 60 14.28 -4.97 1.13
N SER A 61 13.36 -4.25 1.73
CA SER A 61 12.95 -2.90 1.32
C SER A 61 13.25 -1.92 2.45
N GLU A 62 13.82 -0.77 2.11
CA GLU A 62 14.05 0.33 3.03
C GLU A 62 13.13 1.49 2.63
N GLY A 63 12.49 2.13 3.59
CA GLY A 63 11.52 3.19 3.33
C GLY A 63 11.10 3.91 4.60
N GLU A 64 9.97 4.60 4.51
CA GLU A 64 9.40 5.36 5.62
C GLU A 64 8.07 4.71 6.06
N GLU A 65 7.90 4.53 7.36
CA GLU A 65 6.60 4.30 7.95
C GLU A 65 6.00 5.66 8.33
N VAL A 66 4.90 6.02 7.67
CA VAL A 66 4.25 7.34 7.79
C VAL A 66 2.93 7.19 8.52
N ALA A 67 2.69 8.06 9.51
CA ALA A 67 1.47 8.12 10.30
C ALA A 67 0.48 9.14 9.72
N PHE A 68 -0.67 8.67 9.23
CA PHE A 68 -1.80 9.48 8.76
C PHE A 68 -2.78 9.72 9.90
N ASP A 69 -2.92 10.94 10.34
CA ASP A 69 -3.75 11.31 11.50
C ASP A 69 -5.24 11.05 11.28
N ILE A 70 -5.85 10.35 12.25
CA ILE A 70 -7.29 10.08 12.36
C ILE A 70 -7.85 10.47 13.73
N ALA A 71 -7.13 11.26 14.53
CA ALA A 71 -7.52 11.62 15.89
C ALA A 71 -8.88 12.33 15.95
N HIS A 72 -9.27 13.06 14.88
CA HIS A 72 -10.55 13.74 14.75
C HIS A 72 -11.77 12.78 14.72
N LEU A 73 -11.55 11.49 14.49
CA LEU A 73 -12.62 10.48 14.51
C LEU A 73 -12.93 9.95 15.91
N GLY A 74 -12.11 10.31 16.92
CA GLY A 74 -12.36 9.95 18.32
C GLY A 74 -12.10 8.49 18.67
N LEU A 75 -11.43 7.74 17.80
CA LEU A 75 -11.05 6.35 18.02
C LEU A 75 -9.86 6.25 19.00
N ASP A 76 -9.60 5.06 19.54
CA ASP A 76 -8.41 4.78 20.37
C ASP A 76 -7.13 4.94 19.55
N ASP A 77 -7.09 4.38 18.36
CA ASP A 77 -6.04 4.62 17.38
C ASP A 77 -6.10 6.05 16.87
N LYS A 78 -4.94 6.71 16.83
CA LYS A 78 -4.83 8.12 16.41
C LYS A 78 -4.26 8.28 15.02
N ALA A 79 -3.71 7.25 14.44
CA ALA A 79 -3.11 7.26 13.11
C ALA A 79 -3.27 5.93 12.39
N ILE A 80 -3.27 5.98 11.07
CA ILE A 80 -3.07 4.83 10.19
C ILE A 80 -1.62 4.87 9.74
N HIS A 81 -0.89 3.78 9.96
CA HIS A 81 0.51 3.65 9.56
C HIS A 81 0.62 3.06 8.17
N VAL A 82 1.40 3.68 7.31
CA VAL A 82 1.65 3.25 5.92
C VAL A 82 3.14 3.17 5.68
N PHE A 83 3.63 2.03 5.24
CA PHE A 83 5.00 1.90 4.76
C PHE A 83 5.09 2.29 3.28
N THR A 84 6.09 3.11 2.93
CA THR A 84 6.35 3.50 1.56
C THR A 84 7.84 3.60 1.26
N THR A 85 8.25 3.15 0.07
CA THR A 85 9.57 3.40 -0.50
C THR A 85 9.60 4.65 -1.37
N ARG A 86 8.45 5.31 -1.57
CA ARG A 86 8.26 6.45 -2.46
C ARG A 86 7.71 7.66 -1.70
N VAL A 87 8.43 8.06 -0.64
CA VAL A 87 8.04 9.24 0.17
C VAL A 87 8.04 10.54 -0.65
N ASP A 88 8.76 10.60 -1.76
CA ASP A 88 8.72 11.69 -2.74
C ASP A 88 7.32 11.94 -3.33
N THR A 89 6.44 10.95 -3.30
CA THR A 89 5.07 11.08 -3.83
C THR A 89 4.02 11.52 -2.81
N MET A 90 4.40 11.80 -1.56
CA MET A 90 3.50 12.15 -0.45
C MET A 90 2.52 13.29 -0.75
N PHE A 91 2.93 14.30 -1.51
CA PHE A 91 2.07 15.42 -1.90
C PHE A 91 1.04 15.06 -2.97
N GLY A 92 1.24 13.93 -3.66
CA GLY A 92 0.35 13.40 -4.70
C GLY A 92 -0.65 12.36 -4.21
N ILE A 93 -0.75 12.13 -2.91
CA ILE A 93 -1.71 11.21 -2.33
C ILE A 93 -3.12 11.78 -2.48
N THR A 94 -4.01 11.01 -3.09
CA THR A 94 -5.40 11.42 -3.30
C THR A 94 -6.42 10.49 -2.64
N PHE A 95 -5.98 9.32 -2.16
CA PHE A 95 -6.77 8.39 -1.36
C PHE A 95 -5.84 7.46 -0.55
N LEU A 96 -6.40 6.83 0.48
CA LEU A 96 -5.72 5.81 1.28
C LEU A 96 -6.53 4.52 1.23
N VAL A 97 -5.86 3.39 1.07
CA VAL A 97 -6.51 2.08 0.97
C VAL A 97 -6.11 1.19 2.12
N LEU A 98 -7.09 0.58 2.76
CA LEU A 98 -6.91 -0.48 3.74
C LEU A 98 -7.22 -1.85 3.14
N ALA A 99 -6.43 -2.84 3.49
CA ALA A 99 -6.78 -4.23 3.20
C ALA A 99 -8.13 -4.59 3.85
N PRO A 100 -8.96 -5.43 3.23
CA PRO A 100 -10.26 -5.84 3.81
C PRO A 100 -10.16 -6.52 5.18
N GLU A 101 -8.98 -7.05 5.52
CA GLU A 101 -8.68 -7.68 6.81
C GLU A 101 -8.12 -6.70 7.86
N HIS A 102 -7.83 -5.46 7.47
CA HIS A 102 -7.21 -4.49 8.37
C HIS A 102 -8.14 -4.20 9.57
N PRO A 103 -7.62 -4.19 10.82
CA PRO A 103 -8.44 -4.08 12.02
C PRO A 103 -9.27 -2.79 12.09
N LEU A 104 -8.78 -1.70 11.49
CA LEU A 104 -9.46 -0.41 11.50
C LEU A 104 -10.58 -0.28 10.45
N VAL A 105 -10.77 -1.21 9.52
CA VAL A 105 -11.77 -1.07 8.45
C VAL A 105 -13.15 -0.76 9.01
N PHE A 106 -13.65 -1.58 9.94
CA PHE A 106 -14.99 -1.38 10.50
C PHE A 106 -15.08 -0.18 11.42
N ALA A 107 -14.03 0.10 12.20
CA ALA A 107 -14.00 1.27 13.09
C ALA A 107 -14.00 2.60 12.33
N LEU A 108 -13.39 2.63 11.14
CA LEU A 108 -13.34 3.79 10.25
C LEU A 108 -14.55 3.90 9.32
N THR A 109 -15.43 2.90 9.29
CA THR A 109 -16.59 2.91 8.40
C THR A 109 -17.69 3.79 8.97
N SER A 110 -18.11 4.78 8.18
CA SER A 110 -19.25 5.62 8.53
C SER A 110 -20.56 4.81 8.54
N PRO A 111 -21.58 5.22 9.33
CA PRO A 111 -22.87 4.52 9.37
C PRO A 111 -23.52 4.31 7.99
N ALA A 112 -23.34 5.26 7.08
CA ALA A 112 -23.90 5.19 5.72
C ALA A 112 -23.22 4.13 4.83
N GLN A 113 -22.00 3.70 5.18
CA GLN A 113 -21.22 2.74 4.36
C GLN A 113 -21.17 1.33 4.99
N GLN A 114 -21.73 1.12 6.17
CA GLN A 114 -21.60 -0.15 6.91
C GLN A 114 -22.01 -1.37 6.09
N ASP A 115 -23.19 -1.35 5.48
CA ASP A 115 -23.70 -2.51 4.73
C ASP A 115 -22.82 -2.80 3.50
N ALA A 116 -22.42 -1.76 2.76
CA ALA A 116 -21.57 -1.89 1.58
C ALA A 116 -20.18 -2.43 1.94
N VAL A 117 -19.58 -1.91 3.02
CA VAL A 117 -18.26 -2.36 3.49
C VAL A 117 -18.32 -3.78 4.02
N HIS A 118 -19.36 -4.16 4.79
CA HIS A 118 -19.52 -5.54 5.27
C HIS A 118 -19.64 -6.53 4.12
N ALA A 119 -20.49 -6.25 3.14
CA ALA A 119 -20.66 -7.11 1.96
C ALA A 119 -19.33 -7.25 1.19
N TYR A 120 -18.64 -6.12 0.96
CA TYR A 120 -17.37 -6.11 0.25
C TYR A 120 -16.27 -6.90 0.95
N VAL A 121 -16.11 -6.71 2.27
CA VAL A 121 -15.11 -7.44 3.07
C VAL A 121 -15.35 -8.95 3.02
N GLN A 122 -16.61 -9.40 3.10
CA GLN A 122 -16.94 -10.81 2.98
C GLN A 122 -16.56 -11.37 1.60
N GLU A 123 -16.89 -10.67 0.52
CA GLU A 123 -16.53 -11.06 -0.84
C GLU A 123 -15.00 -11.09 -1.03
N ALA A 124 -14.29 -10.06 -0.60
CA ALA A 124 -12.84 -9.96 -0.75
C ALA A 124 -12.09 -11.05 0.02
N ARG A 125 -12.56 -11.42 1.23
CA ARG A 125 -11.97 -12.49 2.04
C ARG A 125 -12.20 -13.89 1.47
N ALA A 126 -13.21 -14.07 0.62
CA ALA A 126 -13.45 -15.34 -0.06
C ALA A 126 -12.43 -15.60 -1.18
N LYS A 127 -11.79 -14.56 -1.72
CA LYS A 127 -10.76 -14.64 -2.77
C LYS A 127 -9.41 -15.05 -2.20
N SER A 128 -8.62 -15.78 -2.98
CA SER A 128 -7.24 -16.11 -2.62
C SER A 128 -6.32 -14.88 -2.75
N ASP A 129 -5.21 -14.85 -2.00
CA ASP A 129 -4.23 -13.75 -2.11
C ASP A 129 -3.58 -13.70 -3.50
N ILE A 130 -3.35 -14.87 -4.12
CA ILE A 130 -2.83 -14.97 -5.50
C ILE A 130 -3.79 -14.30 -6.48
N GLU A 131 -5.08 -14.58 -6.34
CA GLU A 131 -6.13 -13.99 -7.18
C GLU A 131 -6.21 -12.47 -6.96
N ARG A 132 -6.13 -11.99 -5.73
CA ARG A 132 -6.16 -10.55 -5.38
C ARG A 132 -4.95 -9.80 -5.91
N MET A 133 -3.77 -10.43 -5.92
CA MET A 133 -2.52 -9.82 -6.40
C MET A 133 -2.35 -9.86 -7.92
N SER A 134 -3.20 -10.58 -8.65
CA SER A 134 -3.13 -10.63 -10.12
C SER A 134 -3.22 -9.24 -10.74
N THR A 135 -2.29 -8.91 -11.64
CA THR A 135 -2.24 -7.62 -12.35
C THR A 135 -3.32 -7.49 -13.41
N ASP A 136 -3.76 -8.62 -13.99
CA ASP A 136 -4.71 -8.65 -15.11
C ASP A 136 -6.16 -8.48 -14.67
N ARG A 137 -6.38 -8.38 -13.35
CA ARG A 137 -7.71 -8.27 -12.79
C ARG A 137 -8.10 -6.81 -12.54
N GLU A 138 -9.33 -6.48 -12.86
CA GLU A 138 -9.93 -5.21 -12.48
C GLU A 138 -9.95 -5.04 -10.96
N LYS A 139 -9.37 -3.93 -10.47
CA LYS A 139 -9.32 -3.63 -9.03
C LYS A 139 -10.69 -3.16 -8.55
N THR A 140 -11.06 -3.62 -7.35
CA THR A 140 -12.33 -3.28 -6.72
C THR A 140 -12.09 -2.68 -5.34
N GLY A 141 -13.05 -1.89 -4.87
CA GLY A 141 -12.97 -1.25 -3.55
C GLY A 141 -14.25 -0.51 -3.21
N VAL A 142 -14.39 -0.14 -1.95
CA VAL A 142 -15.51 0.67 -1.45
C VAL A 142 -15.00 1.76 -0.50
N PRO A 143 -15.59 2.98 -0.52
CA PRO A 143 -15.24 4.03 0.41
C PRO A 143 -15.72 3.69 1.82
N LEU A 144 -14.93 4.03 2.84
CA LEU A 144 -15.35 3.92 4.24
C LEU A 144 -16.24 5.09 4.68
N GLY A 145 -16.25 6.18 3.91
CA GLY A 145 -17.01 7.39 4.23
C GLY A 145 -16.35 8.28 5.28
N THR A 146 -15.08 8.08 5.53
CA THR A 146 -14.21 8.85 6.44
C THR A 146 -12.92 9.26 5.72
N TYR A 147 -12.10 10.07 6.38
CA TYR A 147 -10.83 10.56 5.84
C TYR A 147 -9.73 10.53 6.91
N CYS A 148 -8.49 10.53 6.48
CA CYS A 148 -7.31 10.81 7.29
C CYS A 148 -6.66 12.12 6.86
N ILE A 149 -5.70 12.62 7.63
CA ILE A 149 -4.94 13.83 7.30
C ILE A 149 -3.56 13.43 6.79
N ASN A 150 -3.21 13.92 5.60
CA ASN A 150 -1.88 13.74 5.04
C ASN A 150 -0.88 14.60 5.83
N PRO A 151 0.15 14.00 6.48
CA PRO A 151 1.08 14.76 7.31
C PRO A 151 2.01 15.69 6.52
N ALA A 152 2.16 15.50 5.21
CA ALA A 152 3.00 16.35 4.37
C ALA A 152 2.37 17.73 4.09
N ASN A 153 1.05 17.79 3.90
CA ASN A 153 0.37 19.02 3.46
C ASN A 153 -0.91 19.36 4.23
N GLY A 154 -1.33 18.52 5.19
CA GLY A 154 -2.54 18.74 6.00
C GLY A 154 -3.86 18.49 5.26
N GLN A 155 -3.83 17.98 4.05
CA GLN A 155 -5.04 17.71 3.26
C GLN A 155 -5.80 16.49 3.79
N GLN A 156 -7.13 16.55 3.66
CA GLN A 156 -8.01 15.41 3.92
C GLN A 156 -7.91 14.41 2.77
N VAL A 157 -7.65 13.15 3.11
CA VAL A 157 -7.49 12.04 2.18
C VAL A 157 -8.58 11.00 2.47
N PRO A 158 -9.49 10.71 1.53
CA PRO A 158 -10.54 9.73 1.73
C PRO A 158 -9.95 8.33 1.94
N ILE A 159 -10.59 7.55 2.84
CA ILE A 159 -10.18 6.20 3.16
C ILE A 159 -11.12 5.22 2.45
N LEU A 160 -10.53 4.23 1.76
CA LEU A 160 -11.22 3.15 1.09
C LEU A 160 -10.72 1.81 1.62
N THR A 161 -11.48 0.75 1.39
CA THR A 161 -10.96 -0.63 1.44
C THR A 161 -10.99 -1.21 0.04
N ALA A 162 -9.92 -1.92 -0.34
CA ALA A 162 -9.79 -2.48 -1.68
C ALA A 162 -9.04 -3.82 -1.66
N ASP A 163 -9.37 -4.70 -2.60
CA ASP A 163 -8.88 -6.07 -2.65
C ASP A 163 -7.41 -6.20 -3.12
N TYR A 164 -6.80 -5.15 -3.66
CA TYR A 164 -5.38 -5.15 -4.04
C TYR A 164 -4.43 -4.77 -2.89
N ALA A 165 -4.96 -4.26 -1.78
CA ALA A 165 -4.20 -4.14 -0.53
C ALA A 165 -4.27 -5.46 0.24
N VAL A 166 -3.15 -5.92 0.77
CA VAL A 166 -3.05 -7.21 1.48
C VAL A 166 -2.52 -7.01 2.90
N ALA A 167 -3.17 -7.62 3.88
CA ALA A 167 -2.89 -7.39 5.30
C ALA A 167 -1.53 -7.95 5.78
N TRP A 168 -0.96 -8.92 5.07
CA TRP A 168 0.32 -9.54 5.44
C TRP A 168 1.55 -8.76 4.89
N TYR A 169 1.34 -7.77 4.02
CA TYR A 169 2.41 -6.93 3.51
C TYR A 169 2.45 -5.59 4.25
N ALA A 170 3.58 -5.27 4.84
CA ALA A 170 3.81 -4.06 5.64
C ALA A 170 2.70 -3.86 6.70
N THR A 171 2.03 -2.72 6.68
CA THR A 171 0.98 -2.35 7.64
C THR A 171 -0.44 -2.77 7.23
N GLY A 172 -0.62 -3.33 6.03
CA GLY A 172 -1.94 -3.59 5.45
C GLY A 172 -2.69 -2.33 4.99
N ALA A 173 -1.98 -1.20 4.96
CA ALA A 173 -2.47 0.09 4.45
C ALA A 173 -1.55 0.59 3.33
N VAL A 174 -2.12 1.21 2.31
CA VAL A 174 -1.41 1.71 1.13
C VAL A 174 -1.85 3.14 0.84
N MET A 175 -0.91 4.04 0.58
CA MET A 175 -1.19 5.37 0.08
C MET A 175 -1.44 5.31 -1.43
N GLY A 176 -2.54 5.87 -1.89
CA GLY A 176 -2.88 5.96 -3.32
C GLY A 176 -2.24 7.17 -3.96
N VAL A 177 -1.33 6.92 -4.90
CA VAL A 177 -0.58 7.96 -5.63
C VAL A 177 -0.77 7.80 -7.15
N PRO A 178 -1.98 8.03 -7.66
CA PRO A 178 -2.38 7.60 -9.01
C PRO A 178 -1.54 8.20 -10.14
N ALA A 179 -0.92 9.34 -9.94
CA ALA A 179 -0.02 9.90 -10.95
C ALA A 179 1.31 9.14 -11.05
N HIS A 180 1.66 8.28 -10.07
CA HIS A 180 2.99 7.65 -9.94
C HIS A 180 2.96 6.14 -9.66
N ASP A 181 1.77 5.53 -9.69
CA ASP A 181 1.58 4.07 -9.62
C ASP A 181 0.48 3.65 -10.61
N HIS A 182 0.77 2.65 -11.44
CA HIS A 182 -0.17 2.20 -12.49
C HIS A 182 -1.45 1.61 -11.91
N ARG A 183 -1.38 0.87 -10.80
CA ARG A 183 -2.56 0.26 -10.16
C ARG A 183 -3.47 1.33 -9.56
N ASP A 184 -2.85 2.33 -8.93
CA ASP A 184 -3.57 3.47 -8.35
C ASP A 184 -4.17 4.34 -9.45
N PHE A 185 -3.49 4.49 -10.60
CA PHE A 185 -4.00 5.22 -11.74
C PHE A 185 -5.29 4.60 -12.30
N ASP A 186 -5.27 3.28 -12.52
CA ASP A 186 -6.43 2.54 -13.00
C ASP A 186 -7.57 2.61 -11.99
N PHE A 187 -7.26 2.44 -10.71
CA PHE A 187 -8.22 2.55 -9.63
C PHE A 187 -8.84 3.95 -9.54
N ALA A 188 -8.01 5.00 -9.51
CA ALA A 188 -8.47 6.38 -9.46
C ALA A 188 -9.33 6.76 -10.67
N THR A 189 -8.94 6.32 -11.86
CA THR A 189 -9.71 6.54 -13.10
C THR A 189 -11.09 5.90 -13.01
N LYS A 190 -11.15 4.65 -12.53
CA LYS A 190 -12.42 3.92 -12.37
C LYS A 190 -13.35 4.57 -11.36
N PHE A 191 -12.81 5.01 -10.22
CA PHE A 191 -13.61 5.57 -9.13
C PHE A 191 -13.78 7.09 -9.19
N GLY A 192 -13.25 7.74 -10.24
CA GLY A 192 -13.33 9.20 -10.41
C GLY A 192 -12.59 9.98 -9.33
N LEU A 193 -11.53 9.39 -8.78
CA LEU A 193 -10.69 10.04 -7.76
C LEU A 193 -9.70 11.01 -8.43
N PRO A 194 -9.25 12.06 -7.72
CA PRO A 194 -8.28 13.00 -8.27
C PRO A 194 -6.95 12.32 -8.62
N ILE A 195 -6.28 12.80 -9.67
CA ILE A 195 -4.94 12.36 -10.08
C ILE A 195 -4.04 13.58 -10.10
N LEU A 196 -3.12 13.66 -9.14
CA LEU A 196 -2.23 14.81 -8.93
C LEU A 196 -0.77 14.41 -9.18
N ALA A 197 -0.18 14.95 -10.24
CA ALA A 197 1.24 14.75 -10.54
C ALA A 197 2.11 15.58 -9.60
N VAL A 198 3.10 14.94 -8.98
CA VAL A 198 4.09 15.58 -8.09
C VAL A 198 5.53 15.30 -8.54
N ILE A 199 5.70 14.51 -9.58
CA ILE A 199 6.97 14.30 -10.27
C ILE A 199 6.71 14.39 -11.77
N ALA A 200 7.55 15.13 -12.48
CA ALA A 200 7.48 15.30 -13.92
C ALA A 200 8.84 15.08 -14.59
N PRO A 201 8.88 14.70 -15.87
CA PRO A 201 10.14 14.47 -16.60
C PRO A 201 11.01 15.73 -16.69
N ASP A 202 10.40 16.91 -16.69
CA ASP A 202 11.03 18.23 -16.72
C ASP A 202 10.13 19.26 -16.02
N ASP A 203 10.54 20.52 -15.97
CA ASP A 203 9.80 21.62 -15.33
C ASP A 203 8.46 21.95 -16.01
N ALA A 204 8.16 21.35 -17.15
CA ALA A 204 6.98 21.63 -17.95
C ALA A 204 5.76 20.83 -17.46
N ILE A 205 5.16 21.31 -16.37
CA ILE A 205 3.90 20.74 -15.90
C ILE A 205 2.77 21.58 -16.45
N GLY A 206 1.98 20.93 -17.28
CA GLY A 206 0.67 21.47 -17.61
C GLY A 206 -0.33 21.19 -16.49
N ASP A 207 -1.28 22.09 -16.28
CA ASP A 207 -2.40 21.94 -15.32
C ASP A 207 -3.34 20.74 -15.63
N LYS A 208 -2.99 19.90 -16.59
CA LYS A 208 -3.82 18.76 -17.01
C LYS A 208 -3.39 17.49 -16.27
N PRO A 209 -4.36 16.71 -15.78
CA PRO A 209 -4.04 15.41 -15.20
C PRO A 209 -3.28 14.55 -16.22
N PRO A 210 -2.31 13.75 -15.79
CA PRO A 210 -1.55 12.89 -16.67
C PRO A 210 -2.47 11.86 -17.35
N LYS A 211 -2.11 11.45 -18.55
CA LYS A 211 -2.87 10.43 -19.31
C LYS A 211 -2.54 8.99 -18.86
N SER A 212 -1.46 8.81 -18.12
CA SER A 212 -0.99 7.56 -17.53
C SER A 212 -0.09 7.88 -16.35
N ALA A 213 0.12 6.90 -15.47
CA ALA A 213 1.07 7.04 -14.38
C ALA A 213 2.49 7.28 -14.90
N TYR A 214 3.22 8.20 -14.27
CA TYR A 214 4.64 8.47 -14.51
C TYR A 214 5.45 7.89 -13.35
N VAL A 215 6.17 6.81 -13.58
CA VAL A 215 6.89 6.05 -12.55
C VAL A 215 8.41 6.29 -12.56
N GLU A 216 8.90 7.02 -13.55
CA GLU A 216 10.32 7.30 -13.74
C GLU A 216 10.82 8.40 -12.80
N SER A 217 12.14 8.61 -12.80
CA SER A 217 12.76 9.74 -12.11
C SER A 217 12.45 11.06 -12.81
N GLY A 218 12.35 12.13 -12.03
CA GLY A 218 12.02 13.47 -12.58
C GLY A 218 12.22 14.57 -11.55
N ILE A 219 11.59 15.70 -11.84
CA ILE A 219 11.63 16.91 -11.00
C ILE A 219 10.34 16.98 -10.17
N MET A 220 10.50 17.31 -8.90
CA MET A 220 9.39 17.52 -7.96
C MET A 220 8.56 18.74 -8.34
N VAL A 221 7.23 18.58 -8.26
CA VAL A 221 6.26 19.60 -8.62
C VAL A 221 5.03 19.47 -7.73
N ASN A 222 4.21 20.49 -7.58
CA ASN A 222 3.03 20.49 -6.71
C ASN A 222 3.32 19.99 -5.27
N SER A 223 4.59 20.14 -4.82
CA SER A 223 5.13 19.61 -3.59
C SER A 223 5.65 20.72 -2.64
N GLY A 224 5.10 21.93 -2.76
CA GLY A 224 5.46 23.07 -1.91
C GLY A 224 6.94 23.44 -2.01
N ASP A 225 7.63 23.49 -0.87
CA ASP A 225 9.03 23.87 -0.78
C ASP A 225 9.99 22.89 -1.46
N PHE A 226 9.52 21.73 -1.85
CA PHE A 226 10.30 20.68 -2.53
C PHE A 226 10.24 20.79 -4.06
N ASN A 227 9.47 21.74 -4.62
CA ASN A 227 9.38 21.96 -6.05
C ASN A 227 10.74 22.28 -6.67
N GLY A 228 11.00 21.75 -7.86
CA GLY A 228 12.25 21.98 -8.60
C GLY A 228 13.41 21.05 -8.18
N MET A 229 13.25 20.25 -7.13
CA MET A 229 14.27 19.27 -6.74
C MET A 229 14.15 18.00 -7.61
N PRO A 230 15.28 17.33 -7.95
CA PRO A 230 15.23 15.94 -8.41
C PRO A 230 14.52 15.07 -7.37
N ASN A 231 13.62 14.18 -7.78
CA ASN A 231 12.80 13.41 -6.85
C ASN A 231 13.62 12.54 -5.88
N GLN A 232 14.81 12.08 -6.26
CA GLN A 232 15.73 11.36 -5.38
C GLN A 232 16.23 12.23 -4.21
N GLN A 233 16.51 13.52 -4.46
CA GLN A 233 16.83 14.48 -3.39
C GLN A 233 15.57 14.83 -2.59
N GLY A 234 14.41 14.92 -3.26
CA GLY A 234 13.12 15.12 -2.65
C GLY A 234 12.77 14.01 -1.64
N MET A 235 13.10 12.75 -1.93
CA MET A 235 12.92 11.64 -0.98
C MET A 235 13.58 11.91 0.37
N GLU A 236 14.88 12.24 0.37
CA GLU A 236 15.61 12.50 1.61
C GLU A 236 15.09 13.77 2.33
N ALA A 237 14.76 14.80 1.57
CA ALA A 237 14.27 16.06 2.13
C ALA A 237 12.87 15.90 2.75
N ILE A 238 11.95 15.18 2.10
CA ILE A 238 10.61 14.93 2.61
C ILE A 238 10.64 13.96 3.78
N ALA A 239 11.47 12.90 3.74
CA ALA A 239 11.68 12.01 4.87
C ALA A 239 12.12 12.78 6.11
N ALA A 240 13.18 13.60 6.00
CA ALA A 240 13.66 14.43 7.09
C ALA A 240 12.61 15.44 7.59
N TYR A 241 11.82 16.01 6.69
CA TYR A 241 10.71 16.90 7.03
C TYR A 241 9.65 16.18 7.88
N LEU A 242 9.22 15.00 7.48
CA LEU A 242 8.22 14.22 8.20
C LEU A 242 8.75 13.68 9.54
N GLU A 243 9.98 13.19 9.58
CA GLU A 243 10.66 12.77 10.82
C GLU A 243 10.75 13.91 11.82
N SER A 244 11.13 15.12 11.38
CA SER A 244 11.22 16.31 12.26
C SER A 244 9.89 16.68 12.91
N ARG A 245 8.77 16.28 12.32
CA ARG A 245 7.41 16.49 12.82
C ARG A 245 6.89 15.29 13.63
N GLY A 246 7.66 14.22 13.75
CA GLY A 246 7.24 12.97 14.39
C GLY A 246 6.16 12.21 13.60
N SER A 247 6.05 12.46 12.30
CA SER A 247 5.02 11.87 11.42
C SER A 247 5.55 10.70 10.60
N SER A 248 6.85 10.42 10.61
CA SER A 248 7.42 9.23 10.00
C SER A 248 8.60 8.68 10.79
N VAL A 249 8.93 7.42 10.51
CA VAL A 249 10.11 6.72 11.02
C VAL A 249 10.71 5.93 9.87
N ARG A 250 12.03 6.08 9.67
CA ARG A 250 12.77 5.29 8.69
C ARG A 250 12.83 3.83 9.13
N THR A 251 12.52 2.92 8.23
CA THR A 251 12.41 1.47 8.50
C THR A 251 13.12 0.65 7.44
#